data_3f41c021450470e15e7339d43c8c7a08
#
_entry.id   3f41c021450470e15e7339d43c8c7a08
#
_cell.length_a   1.000
_cell.length_b   1.000
_cell.length_c   1.000
_cell.angle_alpha   90.00
_cell.angle_beta   90.00
_cell.angle_gamma   90.00
#
_symmetry.space_group_name_H-M   'P 1'
#
loop_
_entity.id
_entity.type
_entity.pdbx_description
1 polymer ?
#
loop_
_entity_poly.entity_id
_entity_poly.type
_entity_poly.pdbx_seq_one_letter_code
_entity_poly.pdbx_strand_id
1 'polypeptide(L)'
;MDILRNPALYSVHPDAKIGNNARIGNFTVIHEDVEIGDNVLIHGNVTIFPGARIGDNVTIFPGAVVSAIPQDLKYRGEKTYAYVGSGTTLRECVTVNKGTASKGETRVGENCLLMAYTHVAHDCRLGNGIIISNASQLGGEVVIDDNAVIGGGSLTHQFCHLGKGIMLQGGALVNKDIPPYVKAAREPISYVGLNSVGLHRHGYKQEEIDIIESSHPGYDEYLSDLNVSNAVKLILERVPAHPLRDEIIDFVTNSRRGVIRSAI
;
A
#
# COMPACT_ATOMS: atom_id res chain seq x y z
N MET A 1 -18.55 12.82 16.07
CA MET A 1 -19.56 11.72 15.96
C MET A 1 -19.43 10.88 17.22
N ASP A 2 -20.46 10.87 18.05
CA ASP A 2 -20.43 10.04 19.27
C ASP A 2 -20.58 8.58 18.90
N ILE A 3 -19.58 7.77 19.28
CA ILE A 3 -19.69 6.31 19.16
C ILE A 3 -20.57 5.84 20.31
N LEU A 4 -21.60 5.08 19.96
CA LEU A 4 -22.40 4.37 20.95
C LEU A 4 -21.49 3.37 21.68
N ARG A 5 -21.26 3.62 22.96
CA ARG A 5 -20.42 2.79 23.82
C ARG A 5 -21.27 2.10 24.85
N ASN A 6 -21.33 0.80 24.76
CA ASN A 6 -21.83 -0.01 25.86
C ASN A 6 -20.82 -1.15 26.09
N PRO A 7 -20.05 -1.13 27.19
CA PRO A 7 -19.06 -2.17 27.48
C PRO A 7 -19.61 -3.59 27.52
N ALA A 8 -20.91 -3.75 27.73
CA ALA A 8 -21.57 -5.05 27.66
C ALA A 8 -21.77 -5.57 26.22
N LEU A 9 -21.53 -4.73 25.20
CA LEU A 9 -21.79 -5.05 23.79
C LEU A 9 -20.53 -5.19 22.91
N TYR A 10 -19.32 -5.09 23.48
CA TYR A 10 -18.08 -5.42 22.77
C TYR A 10 -17.23 -6.39 23.61
N SER A 11 -16.33 -7.11 22.98
CA SER A 11 -15.46 -8.08 23.66
C SER A 11 -14.00 -7.71 23.43
N VAL A 12 -13.24 -7.60 24.53
CA VAL A 12 -11.79 -7.40 24.50
C VAL A 12 -11.15 -8.51 25.34
N HIS A 13 -10.23 -9.26 24.74
CA HIS A 13 -9.51 -10.30 25.46
C HIS A 13 -8.62 -9.68 26.56
N PRO A 14 -8.53 -10.28 27.77
CA PRO A 14 -7.73 -9.73 28.87
C PRO A 14 -6.26 -9.49 28.54
N ASP A 15 -5.67 -10.29 27.65
CA ASP A 15 -4.27 -10.17 27.22
C ASP A 15 -4.05 -9.13 26.11
N ALA A 16 -5.11 -8.51 25.59
CA ALA A 16 -4.97 -7.42 24.64
C ALA A 16 -4.46 -6.15 25.35
N LYS A 17 -3.48 -5.48 24.74
CA LYS A 17 -2.94 -4.21 25.24
C LYS A 17 -3.62 -3.07 24.50
N ILE A 18 -4.32 -2.23 25.24
CA ILE A 18 -5.06 -1.09 24.70
C ILE A 18 -4.46 0.20 25.25
N GLY A 19 -4.06 1.09 24.35
CA GLY A 19 -3.51 2.41 24.68
C GLY A 19 -4.55 3.36 25.28
N ASN A 20 -4.08 4.56 25.65
CA ASN A 20 -4.90 5.58 26.27
C ASN A 20 -5.93 6.15 25.28
N ASN A 21 -7.08 6.56 25.80
CA ASN A 21 -8.16 7.21 25.04
C ASN A 21 -8.68 6.39 23.83
N ALA A 22 -8.40 5.10 23.76
CA ALA A 22 -8.99 4.24 22.74
C ALA A 22 -10.51 4.19 22.90
N ARG A 23 -11.24 4.27 21.79
CA ARG A 23 -12.70 4.22 21.75
C ARG A 23 -13.14 3.03 20.93
N ILE A 24 -13.92 2.13 21.56
CA ILE A 24 -14.35 0.87 20.96
C ILE A 24 -15.88 0.88 20.84
N GLY A 25 -16.37 0.68 19.62
CA GLY A 25 -17.81 0.63 19.31
C GLY A 25 -18.41 -0.75 19.59
N ASN A 26 -19.74 -0.80 19.63
CA ASN A 26 -20.50 -2.01 19.93
C ASN A 26 -20.25 -3.12 18.89
N PHE A 27 -20.34 -4.38 19.34
CA PHE A 27 -20.17 -5.60 18.53
C PHE A 27 -18.76 -5.77 17.94
N THR A 28 -17.78 -5.05 18.46
CA THR A 28 -16.36 -5.21 18.13
C THR A 28 -15.77 -6.33 18.96
N VAL A 29 -14.94 -7.16 18.35
CA VAL A 29 -14.20 -8.26 19.00
C VAL A 29 -12.70 -8.03 18.83
N ILE A 30 -11.98 -7.99 19.95
CA ILE A 30 -10.52 -7.86 20.01
C ILE A 30 -9.98 -9.11 20.71
N HIS A 31 -9.17 -9.88 19.99
CA HIS A 31 -8.60 -11.12 20.45
C HIS A 31 -7.34 -10.94 21.30
N GLU A 32 -6.77 -12.06 21.77
CA GLU A 32 -5.47 -12.12 22.45
C GLU A 32 -4.32 -11.67 21.52
N ASP A 33 -3.15 -11.37 22.08
CA ASP A 33 -1.94 -10.92 21.34
C ASP A 33 -2.21 -9.76 20.37
N VAL A 34 -3.08 -8.81 20.77
CA VAL A 34 -3.37 -7.57 20.06
C VAL A 34 -2.76 -6.41 20.82
N GLU A 35 -2.10 -5.48 20.10
CA GLU A 35 -1.61 -4.22 20.65
C GLU A 35 -2.22 -3.06 19.89
N ILE A 36 -2.81 -2.11 20.61
CA ILE A 36 -3.49 -0.92 20.07
C ILE A 36 -2.91 0.31 20.76
N GLY A 37 -2.46 1.28 19.97
CA GLY A 37 -1.88 2.53 20.42
C GLY A 37 -2.89 3.50 21.03
N ASP A 38 -2.44 4.73 21.26
CA ASP A 38 -3.21 5.80 21.88
C ASP A 38 -4.20 6.47 20.91
N ASN A 39 -5.31 6.98 21.43
CA ASN A 39 -6.33 7.74 20.68
C ASN A 39 -6.95 7.01 19.49
N VAL A 40 -6.91 5.69 19.46
CA VAL A 40 -7.48 4.87 18.39
C VAL A 40 -9.00 4.89 18.46
N LEU A 41 -9.63 5.04 17.28
CA LEU A 41 -11.09 5.02 17.13
C LEU A 41 -11.51 3.76 16.37
N ILE A 42 -12.14 2.82 17.06
CA ILE A 42 -12.69 1.59 16.48
C ILE A 42 -14.21 1.69 16.49
N HIS A 43 -14.81 1.73 15.32
CA HIS A 43 -16.28 1.70 15.18
C HIS A 43 -16.84 0.32 15.54
N GLY A 44 -18.16 0.18 15.51
CA GLY A 44 -18.81 -1.09 15.80
C GLY A 44 -18.61 -2.15 14.71
N ASN A 45 -18.80 -3.43 15.05
CA ASN A 45 -18.69 -4.57 14.12
C ASN A 45 -17.28 -4.69 13.49
N VAL A 46 -16.22 -4.44 14.23
CA VAL A 46 -14.83 -4.66 13.81
C VAL A 46 -14.30 -5.94 14.47
N THR A 47 -13.50 -6.71 13.75
CA THR A 47 -12.80 -7.87 14.31
C THR A 47 -11.29 -7.69 14.20
N ILE A 48 -10.58 -7.78 15.33
CA ILE A 48 -9.12 -7.67 15.39
C ILE A 48 -8.58 -8.99 15.93
N PHE A 49 -7.90 -9.74 15.05
CA PHE A 49 -7.36 -11.05 15.34
C PHE A 49 -5.96 -11.00 15.97
N PRO A 50 -5.48 -12.12 16.56
CA PRO A 50 -4.16 -12.20 17.17
C PRO A 50 -3.04 -11.82 16.20
N GLY A 51 -2.04 -11.10 16.73
CA GLY A 51 -0.89 -10.61 15.97
C GLY A 51 -1.10 -9.21 15.38
N ALA A 52 -2.23 -8.55 15.61
CA ALA A 52 -2.42 -7.16 15.21
C ALA A 52 -1.57 -6.20 16.06
N ARG A 53 -0.93 -5.24 15.39
CA ARG A 53 -0.15 -4.16 15.97
C ARG A 53 -0.62 -2.85 15.35
N ILE A 54 -1.42 -2.09 16.06
CA ILE A 54 -2.11 -0.89 15.58
C ILE A 54 -1.51 0.32 16.25
N GLY A 55 -1.00 1.26 15.44
CA GLY A 55 -0.38 2.50 15.92
C GLY A 55 -1.38 3.51 16.49
N ASP A 56 -0.87 4.67 16.85
CA ASP A 56 -1.67 5.75 17.45
C ASP A 56 -2.56 6.44 16.42
N ASN A 57 -3.65 7.04 16.88
CA ASN A 57 -4.57 7.86 16.08
C ASN A 57 -5.16 7.12 14.86
N VAL A 58 -5.18 5.80 14.87
CA VAL A 58 -5.78 4.98 13.82
C VAL A 58 -7.30 5.03 13.94
N THR A 59 -8.00 5.08 12.79
CA THR A 59 -9.46 4.97 12.74
C THR A 59 -9.87 3.73 11.94
N ILE A 60 -10.72 2.88 12.54
CA ILE A 60 -11.19 1.63 11.92
C ILE A 60 -12.71 1.65 11.82
N PHE A 61 -13.23 1.53 10.62
CA PHE A 61 -14.66 1.61 10.31
C PHE A 61 -15.34 0.24 10.36
N PRO A 62 -16.70 0.22 10.38
CA PRO A 62 -17.47 -1.01 10.57
C PRO A 62 -17.17 -2.09 9.53
N GLY A 63 -17.17 -3.33 9.97
CA GLY A 63 -16.93 -4.51 9.12
C GLY A 63 -15.47 -4.76 8.77
N ALA A 64 -14.55 -3.87 9.19
CA ALA A 64 -13.13 -4.10 8.96
C ALA A 64 -12.62 -5.30 9.77
N VAL A 65 -11.67 -6.04 9.18
CA VAL A 65 -11.04 -7.22 9.78
C VAL A 65 -9.52 -7.08 9.69
N VAL A 66 -8.86 -7.06 10.84
CA VAL A 66 -7.40 -6.89 10.92
C VAL A 66 -6.74 -8.15 11.47
N SER A 67 -5.63 -8.56 10.85
CA SER A 67 -4.80 -9.70 11.26
C SER A 67 -5.50 -11.06 11.14
N ALA A 68 -6.49 -11.20 10.23
CA ALA A 68 -7.00 -12.51 9.90
C ALA A 68 -5.89 -13.41 9.33
N ILE A 69 -6.08 -14.74 9.46
CA ILE A 69 -5.14 -15.71 8.91
C ILE A 69 -5.00 -15.52 7.39
N PRO A 70 -3.78 -15.74 6.84
CA PRO A 70 -3.54 -15.64 5.40
C PRO A 70 -4.45 -16.55 4.58
N GLN A 71 -4.90 -16.09 3.43
CA GLN A 71 -5.60 -16.92 2.43
C GLN A 71 -4.58 -17.65 1.54
N ASP A 72 -3.52 -18.17 2.15
CA ASP A 72 -2.47 -18.96 1.50
C ASP A 72 -2.52 -20.40 2.00
N LEU A 73 -2.66 -21.34 1.07
CA LEU A 73 -2.70 -22.79 1.36
C LEU A 73 -1.40 -23.30 2.01
N LYS A 74 -0.31 -22.55 1.97
CA LYS A 74 0.96 -22.89 2.61
C LYS A 74 1.02 -22.51 4.09
N TYR A 75 0.13 -21.63 4.55
CA TYR A 75 0.09 -21.21 5.96
C TYR A 75 -0.19 -22.41 6.87
N ARG A 76 0.59 -22.56 7.95
CA ARG A 76 0.53 -23.68 8.89
C ARG A 76 0.23 -23.26 10.34
N GLY A 77 -0.17 -21.99 10.54
CA GLY A 77 -0.45 -21.47 11.89
C GLY A 77 0.78 -20.81 12.54
N GLU A 78 1.77 -20.40 11.77
CA GLU A 78 2.94 -19.69 12.25
C GLU A 78 2.56 -18.38 12.98
N LYS A 79 3.34 -18.05 14.01
CA LYS A 79 3.16 -16.79 14.72
C LYS A 79 3.67 -15.63 13.86
N THR A 80 2.73 -14.89 13.28
CA THR A 80 2.99 -13.76 12.37
C THR A 80 2.11 -12.57 12.72
N TYR A 81 2.37 -11.43 12.11
CA TYR A 81 1.80 -10.15 12.52
C TYR A 81 1.16 -9.38 11.36
N ALA A 82 0.27 -8.45 11.72
CA ALA A 82 -0.23 -7.40 10.85
C ALA A 82 -0.03 -6.03 11.54
N TYR A 83 0.71 -5.13 10.88
CA TYR A 83 0.97 -3.80 11.38
C TYR A 83 0.11 -2.77 10.64
N VAL A 84 -0.47 -1.84 11.39
CA VAL A 84 -1.18 -0.67 10.86
C VAL A 84 -0.54 0.57 11.49
N GLY A 85 0.13 1.37 10.69
CA GLY A 85 0.86 2.56 11.12
C GLY A 85 -0.05 3.68 11.63
N SER A 86 0.53 4.55 12.43
CA SER A 86 -0.17 5.66 13.09
C SER A 86 -0.87 6.59 12.09
N GLY A 87 -2.01 7.16 12.47
CA GLY A 87 -2.79 8.08 11.64
C GLY A 87 -3.52 7.42 10.47
N THR A 88 -3.40 6.11 10.28
CA THR A 88 -4.03 5.38 9.17
C THR A 88 -5.53 5.18 9.41
N THR A 89 -6.30 5.28 8.32
CA THR A 89 -7.75 5.05 8.32
C THR A 89 -8.07 3.81 7.51
N LEU A 90 -8.71 2.83 8.14
CA LEU A 90 -9.29 1.65 7.51
C LEU A 90 -10.81 1.84 7.40
N ARG A 91 -11.32 2.00 6.19
CA ARG A 91 -12.74 2.21 5.92
C ARG A 91 -13.52 0.89 6.01
N GLU A 92 -14.80 0.96 5.69
CA GLU A 92 -15.76 -0.12 5.87
C GLU A 92 -15.33 -1.40 5.14
N CYS A 93 -15.39 -2.52 5.84
CA CYS A 93 -15.09 -3.85 5.30
C CYS A 93 -13.66 -4.00 4.70
N VAL A 94 -12.71 -3.17 5.11
CA VAL A 94 -11.30 -3.37 4.78
C VAL A 94 -10.81 -4.65 5.46
N THR A 95 -10.01 -5.44 4.75
CA THR A 95 -9.38 -6.64 5.31
C THR A 95 -7.86 -6.55 5.17
N VAL A 96 -7.16 -6.81 6.27
CA VAL A 96 -5.69 -6.89 6.32
C VAL A 96 -5.32 -8.25 6.90
N ASN A 97 -4.77 -9.15 6.10
CA ASN A 97 -4.26 -10.43 6.60
C ASN A 97 -2.90 -10.25 7.28
N LYS A 98 -2.59 -11.09 8.26
CA LYS A 98 -1.23 -11.16 8.79
C LYS A 98 -0.28 -11.86 7.82
N GLY A 99 1.03 -11.78 8.08
CA GLY A 99 2.04 -12.42 7.26
C GLY A 99 2.03 -13.95 7.32
N THR A 100 2.85 -14.55 6.46
CA THR A 100 3.20 -15.98 6.50
C THR A 100 4.64 -16.16 6.97
N ALA A 101 5.16 -17.39 6.93
CA ALA A 101 6.58 -17.65 7.18
C ALA A 101 7.52 -16.95 6.18
N SER A 102 7.02 -16.45 5.03
CA SER A 102 7.82 -15.76 4.02
C SER A 102 8.43 -14.46 4.53
N LYS A 103 7.61 -13.60 5.17
CA LYS A 103 8.04 -12.31 5.73
C LYS A 103 7.78 -12.17 7.22
N GLY A 104 6.92 -13.01 7.79
CA GLY A 104 6.51 -12.93 9.19
C GLY A 104 5.51 -11.82 9.49
N GLU A 105 5.29 -10.90 8.57
CA GLU A 105 4.41 -9.76 8.78
C GLU A 105 3.79 -9.19 7.49
N THR A 106 2.63 -8.59 7.64
CA THR A 106 2.04 -7.65 6.67
C THR A 106 2.10 -6.26 7.28
N ARG A 107 2.46 -5.26 6.52
CA ARG A 107 2.61 -3.89 7.04
C ARG A 107 1.90 -2.86 6.18
N VAL A 108 1.02 -2.09 6.81
CA VAL A 108 0.47 -0.85 6.29
C VAL A 108 1.17 0.30 7.02
N GLY A 109 1.72 1.25 6.28
CA GLY A 109 2.46 2.40 6.82
C GLY A 109 1.57 3.42 7.53
N GLU A 110 2.14 4.58 7.80
CA GLU A 110 1.50 5.68 8.51
C GLU A 110 0.68 6.59 7.57
N ASN A 111 -0.33 7.24 8.12
CA ASN A 111 -1.16 8.24 7.42
C ASN A 111 -1.76 7.73 6.09
N CYS A 112 -2.05 6.44 6.02
CA CYS A 112 -2.68 5.82 4.86
C CYS A 112 -4.22 5.92 4.93
N LEU A 113 -4.85 5.90 3.75
CA LEU A 113 -6.31 5.77 3.63
C LEU A 113 -6.63 4.53 2.79
N LEU A 114 -7.14 3.49 3.42
CA LEU A 114 -7.69 2.31 2.75
C LEU A 114 -9.20 2.46 2.70
N MET A 115 -9.74 2.71 1.51
CA MET A 115 -11.19 2.92 1.32
C MET A 115 -11.94 1.59 1.37
N ALA A 116 -13.26 1.67 1.40
CA ALA A 116 -14.14 0.54 1.66
C ALA A 116 -13.88 -0.66 0.72
N TYR A 117 -13.95 -1.87 1.28
CA TYR A 117 -13.74 -3.15 0.60
C TYR A 117 -12.34 -3.37 0.03
N THR A 118 -11.34 -2.60 0.46
CA THR A 118 -9.93 -2.86 0.10
C THR A 118 -9.44 -4.12 0.81
N HIS A 119 -8.68 -4.96 0.11
CA HIS A 119 -8.00 -6.11 0.67
C HIS A 119 -6.48 -5.97 0.58
N VAL A 120 -5.80 -6.18 1.70
CA VAL A 120 -4.35 -6.30 1.79
C VAL A 120 -4.02 -7.74 2.19
N ALA A 121 -3.50 -8.52 1.25
CA ALA A 121 -3.12 -9.91 1.50
C ALA A 121 -1.84 -10.01 2.35
N HIS A 122 -1.48 -11.24 2.68
CA HIS A 122 -0.32 -11.58 3.50
C HIS A 122 1.01 -11.07 2.92
N ASP A 123 1.93 -10.72 3.81
CA ASP A 123 3.30 -10.34 3.47
C ASP A 123 3.42 -9.06 2.60
N CYS A 124 2.33 -8.31 2.42
CA CYS A 124 2.36 -7.02 1.75
C CYS A 124 3.10 -5.98 2.59
N ARG A 125 3.79 -5.07 1.91
CA ARG A 125 4.46 -3.94 2.51
C ARG A 125 4.04 -2.63 1.85
N LEU A 126 3.26 -1.84 2.56
CA LEU A 126 2.77 -0.54 2.13
C LEU A 126 3.52 0.56 2.90
N GLY A 127 4.07 1.52 2.17
CA GLY A 127 4.72 2.72 2.71
C GLY A 127 3.71 3.69 3.33
N ASN A 128 4.12 4.93 3.51
CA ASN A 128 3.35 5.98 4.18
C ASN A 128 2.53 6.82 3.19
N GLY A 129 1.45 7.44 3.66
CA GLY A 129 0.65 8.37 2.87
C GLY A 129 -0.06 7.75 1.66
N ILE A 130 -0.23 6.44 1.64
CA ILE A 130 -0.87 5.73 0.53
C ILE A 130 -2.38 5.90 0.57
N ILE A 131 -2.98 6.09 -0.59
CA ILE A 131 -4.44 6.10 -0.77
C ILE A 131 -4.82 4.91 -1.64
N ILE A 132 -5.61 3.98 -1.10
CA ILE A 132 -6.19 2.88 -1.88
C ILE A 132 -7.70 3.09 -1.96
N SER A 133 -8.19 3.29 -3.18
CA SER A 133 -9.61 3.55 -3.42
C SER A 133 -10.44 2.27 -3.32
N ASN A 134 -11.77 2.43 -3.24
CA ASN A 134 -12.73 1.37 -2.97
C ASN A 134 -12.52 0.09 -3.80
N ALA A 135 -12.71 -1.07 -3.17
CA ALA A 135 -12.73 -2.39 -3.79
C ALA A 135 -11.43 -2.82 -4.50
N SER A 136 -10.30 -2.15 -4.21
CA SER A 136 -9.00 -2.57 -4.74
C SER A 136 -8.46 -3.77 -3.96
N GLN A 137 -7.83 -4.72 -4.65
CA GLN A 137 -7.35 -5.96 -4.07
C GLN A 137 -5.85 -6.13 -4.32
N LEU A 138 -5.09 -6.33 -3.26
CA LEU A 138 -3.65 -6.62 -3.33
C LEU A 138 -3.42 -8.10 -3.08
N GLY A 139 -2.75 -8.78 -4.01
CA GLY A 139 -2.24 -10.14 -3.83
C GLY A 139 -1.10 -10.20 -2.83
N GLY A 140 -0.70 -11.40 -2.41
CA GLY A 140 0.37 -11.59 -1.43
C GLY A 140 1.72 -11.00 -1.88
N GLU A 141 2.52 -10.53 -0.92
CA GLU A 141 3.86 -9.98 -1.12
C GLU A 141 3.93 -8.75 -2.07
N VAL A 142 2.83 -8.02 -2.23
CA VAL A 142 2.84 -6.74 -2.95
C VAL A 142 3.57 -5.68 -2.12
N VAL A 143 4.43 -4.93 -2.79
CA VAL A 143 5.11 -3.75 -2.22
C VAL A 143 4.52 -2.50 -2.86
N ILE A 144 4.17 -1.51 -2.05
CA ILE A 144 3.74 -0.17 -2.52
C ILE A 144 4.55 0.85 -1.75
N ASP A 145 5.31 1.69 -2.47
CA ASP A 145 6.10 2.74 -1.85
C ASP A 145 5.25 3.96 -1.47
N ASP A 146 5.86 4.92 -0.75
CA ASP A 146 5.17 6.08 -0.18
C ASP A 146 4.37 6.90 -1.20
N ASN A 147 3.27 7.49 -0.73
CA ASN A 147 2.45 8.47 -1.47
C ASN A 147 1.82 7.95 -2.77
N ALA A 148 1.73 6.64 -2.94
CA ALA A 148 1.02 6.05 -4.08
C ALA A 148 -0.50 6.21 -3.96
N VAL A 149 -1.15 6.42 -5.09
CA VAL A 149 -2.62 6.48 -5.20
C VAL A 149 -3.09 5.35 -6.09
N ILE A 150 -3.89 4.44 -5.54
CA ILE A 150 -4.42 3.27 -6.21
C ILE A 150 -5.89 3.49 -6.54
N GLY A 151 -6.22 3.51 -7.82
CA GLY A 151 -7.60 3.71 -8.29
C GLY A 151 -8.53 2.55 -7.94
N GLY A 152 -9.81 2.86 -7.71
CA GLY A 152 -10.80 1.89 -7.23
C GLY A 152 -11.01 0.69 -8.16
N GLY A 153 -11.30 -0.46 -7.58
CA GLY A 153 -11.51 -1.71 -8.32
C GLY A 153 -10.26 -2.28 -9.00
N SER A 154 -9.07 -1.80 -8.65
CA SER A 154 -7.81 -2.30 -9.20
C SER A 154 -7.43 -3.64 -8.58
N LEU A 155 -6.86 -4.53 -9.37
CA LEU A 155 -6.34 -5.83 -8.93
C LEU A 155 -4.83 -5.87 -9.14
N THR A 156 -4.08 -6.07 -8.06
CA THR A 156 -2.61 -6.15 -8.12
C THR A 156 -2.17 -7.59 -7.87
N HIS A 157 -1.49 -8.17 -8.88
CA HIS A 157 -0.96 -9.52 -8.78
C HIS A 157 0.13 -9.62 -7.71
N GLN A 158 0.23 -10.78 -7.07
CA GLN A 158 1.26 -11.05 -6.07
C GLN A 158 2.67 -10.73 -6.57
N PHE A 159 3.53 -10.28 -5.65
CA PHE A 159 4.93 -9.91 -5.88
C PHE A 159 5.15 -8.66 -6.74
N CYS A 160 4.12 -7.93 -7.13
CA CYS A 160 4.30 -6.65 -7.83
C CYS A 160 4.84 -5.59 -6.87
N HIS A 161 5.70 -4.72 -7.40
CA HIS A 161 6.21 -3.53 -6.73
C HIS A 161 5.67 -2.28 -7.42
N LEU A 162 4.99 -1.44 -6.68
CA LEU A 162 4.42 -0.18 -7.13
C LEU A 162 5.23 0.95 -6.50
N GLY A 163 5.91 1.73 -7.33
CA GLY A 163 6.85 2.75 -6.90
C GLY A 163 6.20 3.96 -6.24
N LYS A 164 7.03 4.79 -5.66
CA LYS A 164 6.68 6.00 -4.92
C LYS A 164 5.88 6.99 -5.77
N GLY A 165 4.85 7.56 -5.19
CA GLY A 165 4.09 8.66 -5.80
C GLY A 165 3.38 8.31 -7.12
N ILE A 166 3.14 7.04 -7.41
CA ILE A 166 2.39 6.63 -8.61
C ILE A 166 0.91 7.02 -8.53
N MET A 167 0.27 7.11 -9.69
CA MET A 167 -1.17 7.17 -9.82
C MET A 167 -1.66 6.04 -10.70
N LEU A 168 -2.35 5.06 -10.12
CA LEU A 168 -2.94 3.94 -10.83
C LEU A 168 -4.39 4.24 -11.21
N GLN A 169 -4.76 4.03 -12.46
CA GLN A 169 -6.14 4.15 -12.94
C GLN A 169 -7.06 3.15 -12.24
N GLY A 170 -8.32 3.54 -11.99
CA GLY A 170 -9.35 2.62 -11.51
C GLY A 170 -9.62 1.46 -12.48
N GLY A 171 -9.90 0.27 -11.94
CA GLY A 171 -10.13 -0.94 -12.70
C GLY A 171 -8.88 -1.56 -13.33
N ALA A 172 -7.69 -1.11 -12.97
CA ALA A 172 -6.45 -1.62 -13.55
C ALA A 172 -6.13 -3.05 -13.11
N LEU A 173 -5.60 -3.86 -14.03
CA LEU A 173 -5.07 -5.20 -13.80
C LEU A 173 -3.54 -5.14 -13.80
N VAL A 174 -2.93 -5.09 -12.61
CA VAL A 174 -1.49 -4.92 -12.45
C VAL A 174 -0.80 -6.28 -12.33
N ASN A 175 0.06 -6.61 -13.30
CA ASN A 175 0.83 -7.85 -13.33
C ASN A 175 2.35 -7.64 -13.50
N LYS A 176 2.78 -6.38 -13.56
CA LYS A 176 4.18 -5.94 -13.63
C LYS A 176 4.44 -4.84 -12.63
N ASP A 177 5.71 -4.56 -12.38
CA ASP A 177 6.13 -3.48 -11.50
C ASP A 177 5.86 -2.12 -12.16
N ILE A 178 5.44 -1.15 -11.36
CA ILE A 178 5.14 0.21 -11.82
C ILE A 178 6.22 1.15 -11.28
N PRO A 179 7.06 1.76 -12.14
CA PRO A 179 8.13 2.66 -11.70
C PRO A 179 7.60 3.86 -10.90
N PRO A 180 8.45 4.50 -10.06
CA PRO A 180 8.06 5.67 -9.27
C PRO A 180 7.53 6.83 -10.11
N TYR A 181 6.63 7.63 -9.55
CA TYR A 181 6.17 8.92 -10.05
C TYR A 181 5.30 8.91 -11.31
N VAL A 182 4.94 7.76 -11.83
CA VAL A 182 4.18 7.65 -13.08
C VAL A 182 2.67 7.53 -12.87
N LYS A 183 1.93 7.83 -13.92
CA LYS A 183 0.56 7.36 -14.12
C LYS A 183 0.60 6.05 -14.88
N ALA A 184 -0.12 5.04 -14.38
CA ALA A 184 -0.29 3.76 -15.02
C ALA A 184 -1.78 3.51 -15.31
N ALA A 185 -2.09 3.13 -16.54
CA ALA A 185 -3.46 2.96 -17.03
C ALA A 185 -3.51 1.95 -18.19
N ARG A 186 -4.70 1.73 -18.72
CA ARG A 186 -5.01 0.88 -19.90
C ARG A 186 -4.94 -0.64 -19.61
N GLU A 187 -5.25 -1.42 -20.63
CA GLU A 187 -5.15 -2.88 -20.66
C GLU A 187 -4.47 -3.28 -21.98
N PRO A 188 -3.31 -3.90 -21.95
CA PRO A 188 -2.49 -4.20 -20.77
C PRO A 188 -1.99 -2.93 -20.05
N ILE A 189 -1.73 -3.06 -18.73
CA ILE A 189 -1.26 -1.94 -17.90
C ILE A 189 0.00 -1.31 -18.51
N SER A 190 -0.03 0.00 -18.71
CA SER A 190 1.00 0.74 -19.44
C SER A 190 1.31 2.09 -18.78
N TYR A 191 2.50 2.59 -19.03
CA TYR A 191 2.88 3.96 -18.72
C TYR A 191 2.09 4.95 -19.58
N VAL A 192 1.48 5.95 -18.95
CA VAL A 192 0.69 6.99 -19.63
C VAL A 192 1.09 8.41 -19.21
N GLY A 193 2.33 8.57 -18.79
CA GLY A 193 2.93 9.85 -18.40
C GLY A 193 3.25 9.96 -16.92
N LEU A 194 3.80 11.09 -16.51
CA LEU A 194 4.12 11.38 -15.12
C LEU A 194 2.87 11.76 -14.31
N ASN A 195 2.90 11.47 -13.02
CA ASN A 195 1.95 11.99 -12.04
C ASN A 195 2.29 13.43 -11.62
N SER A 196 2.39 14.37 -12.59
CA SER A 196 2.81 15.75 -12.34
C SER A 196 1.96 16.44 -11.28
N VAL A 197 0.64 16.18 -11.26
CA VAL A 197 -0.26 16.74 -10.24
C VAL A 197 0.11 16.23 -8.83
N GLY A 198 0.40 14.95 -8.69
CA GLY A 198 0.85 14.36 -7.42
C GLY A 198 2.19 14.94 -7.00
N LEU A 199 3.16 15.04 -7.92
CA LEU A 199 4.48 15.61 -7.66
C LEU A 199 4.37 17.04 -7.14
N HIS A 200 3.62 17.92 -7.81
CA HIS A 200 3.41 19.29 -7.32
C HIS A 200 2.74 19.36 -5.95
N ARG A 201 1.75 18.51 -5.68
CA ARG A 201 1.08 18.44 -4.36
C ARG A 201 2.03 18.00 -3.23
N HIS A 202 3.04 17.19 -3.56
CA HIS A 202 4.07 16.75 -2.62
C HIS A 202 5.28 17.70 -2.58
N GLY A 203 5.20 18.86 -3.24
CA GLY A 203 6.19 19.94 -3.13
C GLY A 203 7.42 19.79 -4.01
N TYR A 204 7.41 18.87 -5.00
CA TYR A 204 8.48 18.77 -5.98
C TYR A 204 8.53 20.02 -6.85
N LYS A 205 9.73 20.57 -7.04
CA LYS A 205 9.98 21.73 -7.92
C LYS A 205 10.01 21.29 -9.39
N GLN A 206 9.80 22.24 -10.30
CA GLN A 206 9.79 21.93 -11.73
C GLN A 206 11.10 21.27 -12.19
N GLU A 207 12.24 21.74 -11.70
CA GLU A 207 13.57 21.16 -12.01
C GLU A 207 13.68 19.68 -11.61
N GLU A 208 13.09 19.30 -10.46
CA GLU A 208 13.05 17.92 -10.00
C GLU A 208 12.10 17.07 -10.85
N ILE A 209 10.97 17.64 -11.27
CA ILE A 209 10.02 17.00 -12.18
C ILE A 209 10.66 16.74 -13.54
N ASP A 210 11.43 17.69 -14.07
CA ASP A 210 12.13 17.56 -15.35
C ASP A 210 13.19 16.44 -15.28
N ILE A 211 13.88 16.30 -14.15
CA ILE A 211 14.82 15.18 -13.90
C ILE A 211 14.08 13.85 -13.86
N ILE A 212 12.97 13.77 -13.12
CA ILE A 212 12.14 12.56 -13.05
C ILE A 212 11.67 12.17 -14.46
N GLU A 213 11.15 13.11 -15.23
CA GLU A 213 10.65 12.92 -16.58
C GLU A 213 11.74 12.34 -17.49
N SER A 214 12.90 12.98 -17.52
CA SER A 214 14.04 12.56 -18.35
C SER A 214 14.65 11.22 -17.92
N SER A 215 14.37 10.77 -16.68
CA SER A 215 14.88 9.52 -16.12
C SER A 215 13.97 8.32 -16.38
N HIS A 216 12.76 8.52 -16.96
CA HIS A 216 11.84 7.42 -17.18
C HIS A 216 12.10 6.68 -18.49
N PRO A 217 12.32 5.34 -18.45
CA PRO A 217 12.55 4.53 -19.66
C PRO A 217 11.37 4.50 -20.64
N GLY A 218 10.18 4.95 -20.21
CA GLY A 218 8.98 4.98 -21.05
C GLY A 218 8.66 6.35 -21.64
N TYR A 219 9.43 7.38 -21.32
CA TYR A 219 9.15 8.75 -21.71
C TYR A 219 9.62 9.09 -23.13
N ASP A 220 10.76 8.58 -23.53
CA ASP A 220 11.34 8.80 -24.85
C ASP A 220 11.07 7.59 -25.76
N GLU A 221 10.59 7.81 -27.00
CA GLU A 221 10.39 6.75 -28.01
C GLU A 221 11.62 5.87 -28.17
N TYR A 222 12.82 6.46 -28.03
CA TYR A 222 14.10 5.74 -28.11
C TYR A 222 14.34 4.80 -26.91
N LEU A 223 13.71 5.06 -25.76
CA LEU A 223 13.88 4.25 -24.55
C LEU A 223 12.82 3.13 -24.47
N SER A 224 11.65 3.33 -25.09
CA SER A 224 10.51 2.39 -25.02
C SER A 224 10.83 1.04 -25.67
N ASP A 225 11.66 1.02 -26.71
CA ASP A 225 12.04 -0.18 -27.47
C ASP A 225 13.28 -0.87 -26.90
N LEU A 226 14.01 -0.23 -25.97
CA LEU A 226 15.21 -0.78 -25.38
C LEU A 226 14.89 -1.78 -24.27
N ASN A 227 15.80 -2.73 -24.08
CA ASN A 227 15.82 -3.48 -22.83
C ASN A 227 16.26 -2.57 -21.67
N VAL A 228 15.92 -2.96 -20.44
CA VAL A 228 16.18 -2.15 -19.22
C VAL A 228 17.66 -1.74 -19.12
N SER A 229 18.60 -2.66 -19.40
CA SER A 229 20.04 -2.38 -19.27
C SER A 229 20.50 -1.28 -20.25
N ASN A 230 19.99 -1.26 -21.47
CA ASN A 230 20.33 -0.24 -22.46
C ASN A 230 19.65 1.10 -22.16
N ALA A 231 18.39 1.06 -21.68
CA ALA A 231 17.69 2.26 -21.24
C ALA A 231 18.43 2.92 -20.06
N VAL A 232 18.85 2.15 -19.06
CA VAL A 232 19.62 2.64 -17.90
C VAL A 232 20.95 3.28 -18.34
N LYS A 233 21.69 2.68 -19.28
CA LYS A 233 22.93 3.29 -19.81
C LYS A 233 22.67 4.66 -20.42
N LEU A 234 21.64 4.79 -21.27
CA LEU A 234 21.28 6.07 -21.88
C LEU A 234 20.83 7.13 -20.84
N ILE A 235 20.09 6.73 -19.83
CA ILE A 235 19.70 7.63 -18.74
C ILE A 235 20.95 8.15 -18.01
N LEU A 236 21.90 7.26 -17.69
CA LEU A 236 23.16 7.62 -17.03
C LEU A 236 24.03 8.58 -17.89
N GLU A 237 23.98 8.46 -19.21
CA GLU A 237 24.69 9.31 -20.14
C GLU A 237 24.04 10.70 -20.32
N ARG A 238 22.70 10.76 -20.33
CA ARG A 238 21.94 11.96 -20.70
C ARG A 238 21.46 12.79 -19.50
N VAL A 239 21.15 12.15 -18.37
CA VAL A 239 20.57 12.80 -17.20
C VAL A 239 21.65 13.02 -16.14
N PRO A 240 21.84 14.25 -15.64
CA PRO A 240 22.82 14.52 -14.58
C PRO A 240 22.59 13.66 -13.34
N ALA A 241 23.65 13.40 -12.58
CA ALA A 241 23.57 12.68 -11.32
C ALA A 241 22.62 13.39 -10.35
N HIS A 242 21.58 12.69 -9.91
CA HIS A 242 20.58 13.21 -8.99
C HIS A 242 19.91 12.07 -8.24
N PRO A 243 19.56 12.22 -6.93
CA PRO A 243 18.93 11.17 -6.15
C PRO A 243 17.63 10.61 -6.77
N LEU A 244 16.81 11.46 -7.38
CA LEU A 244 15.56 11.05 -8.04
C LEU A 244 15.80 10.21 -9.30
N ARG A 245 16.83 10.52 -10.08
CA ARG A 245 17.28 9.69 -11.20
C ARG A 245 17.73 8.32 -10.71
N ASP A 246 18.56 8.31 -9.68
CA ASP A 246 19.16 7.09 -9.14
C ASP A 246 18.09 6.18 -8.50
N GLU A 247 17.09 6.76 -7.83
CA GLU A 247 15.92 6.02 -7.32
C GLU A 247 15.15 5.30 -8.43
N ILE A 248 14.92 5.96 -9.56
CA ILE A 248 14.23 5.35 -10.72
C ILE A 248 15.09 4.22 -11.32
N ILE A 249 16.39 4.46 -11.49
CA ILE A 249 17.33 3.46 -12.00
C ILE A 249 17.37 2.22 -11.10
N ASP A 250 17.48 2.43 -9.80
CA ASP A 250 17.49 1.34 -8.81
C ASP A 250 16.19 0.53 -8.88
N PHE A 251 15.04 1.20 -8.96
CA PHE A 251 13.76 0.53 -9.08
C PHE A 251 13.69 -0.36 -10.32
N VAL A 252 13.99 0.19 -11.50
CA VAL A 252 13.85 -0.55 -12.76
C VAL A 252 14.88 -1.67 -12.89
N THR A 253 16.08 -1.49 -12.34
CA THR A 253 17.14 -2.48 -12.33
C THR A 253 16.84 -3.67 -11.44
N ASN A 254 16.21 -3.41 -10.28
CA ASN A 254 15.89 -4.43 -9.28
C ASN A 254 14.49 -5.05 -9.47
N SER A 255 13.75 -4.63 -10.51
CA SER A 255 12.42 -5.16 -10.79
C SER A 255 12.47 -6.67 -11.08
N ARG A 256 11.67 -7.43 -10.31
CA ARG A 256 11.60 -8.90 -10.46
C ARG A 256 10.53 -9.36 -11.44
N ARG A 257 9.47 -8.58 -11.59
CA ARG A 257 8.35 -8.90 -12.50
C ARG A 257 8.47 -8.21 -13.85
N GLY A 258 9.51 -7.41 -14.05
CA GLY A 258 9.65 -6.49 -15.17
C GLY A 258 8.71 -5.29 -15.02
N VAL A 259 9.14 -4.15 -15.54
CA VAL A 259 8.39 -2.90 -15.46
C VAL A 259 7.37 -2.77 -16.59
N ILE A 260 6.31 -1.99 -16.36
CA ILE A 260 5.37 -1.56 -17.41
C ILE A 260 6.12 -0.77 -18.48
N ARG A 261 5.60 -0.78 -19.70
CA ARG A 261 6.12 0.00 -20.84
C ARG A 261 5.10 1.03 -21.28
N SER A 262 5.51 1.95 -22.15
CA SER A 262 4.58 2.82 -22.87
C SER A 262 3.57 1.98 -23.66
N ALA A 263 2.36 2.49 -23.78
CA ALA A 263 1.44 1.98 -24.75
C ALA A 263 1.90 2.45 -26.14
N ILE A 264 2.13 1.50 -27.04
CA ILE A 264 2.37 1.75 -28.45
C ILE A 264 1.09 2.31 -29.07
#